data_bffb6997b82265e9585e672902b23aa4
#
_entry.id   bffb6997b82265e9585e672902b23aa4
#
_cell.length_a   1.000
_cell.length_b   1.000
_cell.length_c   1.000
_cell.angle_alpha   90.00
_cell.angle_beta   90.00
_cell.angle_gamma   90.00
#
_symmetry.space_group_name_H-M   'P 1'
#
loop_
_entity.id
_entity.type
_entity.pdbx_description
1 polymer ?
#
loop_
_entity_poly.entity_id
_entity_poly.type
_entity_poly.pdbx_seq_one_letter_code
_entity_poly.pdbx_strand_id
1 'polypeptide(L)'
;MEIFAKYDGLVKKKTYICSTIINYTTNMKIKNLLLLSVLMLSGSNVHAQTTAVDPDATGMEMTAQEWTKGVVMGWNLGNSLECPNTETSWGNPKTTKEMIHAVREAGFNGIRIPIRWADHLADAATMTIDEAWLKRVQEIVDWCLEEDMFVVINDHHEEWYDRHPTYDKQEENNQKLAALWTNVATYFRDYGSKLAFAGTNETTINWANPTKENQEVQNSYNQTFVDAVRATGGKNYYRVLVVQTYACSPYHGLSGFVIPEDPAEKRLCVEYHYYDPYGYGLLSDNASQNYYYWGEAYKAKAEAQGMKVPSDNEKTQENLFERIRKKWWDEGLGVVMGEFGVTNHFKAEDKETQQENMSYYLKTTLGHARERGFAAFLWDNNGFGNGNEKFGLFRRSGTTATVGNEYFLKGLCEGAGIEYHESEGGEGEDGETIDGGDVIWEGDEMMDWGNGLQLLIANTEFSGYSKDVRLILDYTLDFSDHNMIQFFYGDWKENPSFIIDGITYEKEYTPSNVHPIGNGEDGESIISFSEDVYNTLKEKGMNIQGHGVRLKKVVLADPTGILSVFTNTDDNSPVYNLAGQQVKSTKKGVYIKNGKKYIVK
;
A
#
# COMPACT_ATOMS: atom_id res chain seq x y z
N MET A 1 54.55 67.87 18.71
CA MET A 1 54.22 66.96 19.84
C MET A 1 52.84 66.32 19.70
N GLU A 2 51.91 66.86 18.98
CA GLU A 2 50.54 66.26 18.79
C GLU A 2 50.42 65.00 17.89
N ILE A 3 51.38 64.81 16.98
CA ILE A 3 51.34 63.63 16.05
C ILE A 3 51.78 62.35 16.73
N PHE A 4 52.69 62.42 17.71
CA PHE A 4 53.15 61.25 18.48
C PHE A 4 52.11 60.74 19.51
N ALA A 5 51.30 61.63 20.09
CA ALA A 5 50.21 61.18 21.00
C ALA A 5 49.07 60.43 20.30
N LYS A 6 48.82 60.71 19.02
CA LYS A 6 47.81 60.04 18.25
C LYS A 6 48.21 58.59 17.79
N TYR A 7 49.53 58.36 17.60
CA TYR A 7 50.05 57.04 17.23
C TYR A 7 50.09 56.07 18.42
N ASP A 8 50.41 56.56 19.65
CA ASP A 8 50.45 55.72 20.82
C ASP A 8 49.06 55.27 21.30
N GLY A 9 48.01 56.08 21.08
CA GLY A 9 46.63 55.75 21.32
C GLY A 9 46.06 54.68 20.32
N LEU A 10 46.54 54.72 19.08
CA LEU A 10 46.13 53.73 18.06
C LEU A 10 46.81 52.36 18.28
N VAL A 11 48.08 52.34 18.69
CA VAL A 11 48.80 51.09 18.98
C VAL A 11 48.22 50.43 20.24
N LYS A 12 47.93 51.19 21.31
CA LYS A 12 47.29 50.67 22.53
C LYS A 12 45.86 50.13 22.24
N LYS A 13 45.10 50.79 21.37
CA LYS A 13 43.77 50.32 20.96
C LYS A 13 43.81 49.05 20.09
N LYS A 14 44.78 48.91 19.17
CA LYS A 14 44.98 47.70 18.38
C LYS A 14 45.46 46.52 19.23
N THR A 15 46.34 46.74 20.20
CA THR A 15 46.82 45.70 21.13
C THR A 15 45.71 45.24 22.06
N TYR A 16 44.84 46.15 22.53
CA TYR A 16 43.68 45.79 23.35
C TYR A 16 42.63 44.98 22.56
N ILE A 17 42.33 45.35 21.32
CA ILE A 17 41.41 44.63 20.45
C ILE A 17 41.97 43.25 20.10
N CYS A 18 43.27 43.11 19.79
CA CYS A 18 43.89 41.81 19.52
C CYS A 18 43.90 40.88 20.74
N SER A 19 44.20 41.42 21.94
CA SER A 19 44.17 40.63 23.18
C SER A 19 42.74 40.22 23.59
N THR A 20 41.74 41.06 23.30
CA THR A 20 40.33 40.75 23.58
C THR A 20 39.79 39.68 22.58
N ILE A 21 40.17 39.75 21.30
CA ILE A 21 39.78 38.73 20.28
C ILE A 21 40.48 37.41 20.58
N ILE A 22 41.75 37.40 20.95
CA ILE A 22 42.50 36.18 21.31
C ILE A 22 41.91 35.55 22.58
N ASN A 23 41.54 36.33 23.59
CA ASN A 23 40.88 35.83 24.79
C ASN A 23 39.46 35.34 24.52
N TYR A 24 38.73 35.93 23.58
CA TYR A 24 37.39 35.45 23.19
C TYR A 24 37.44 34.13 22.41
N THR A 25 38.38 34.00 21.46
CA THR A 25 38.56 32.74 20.71
C THR A 25 39.14 31.62 21.55
N THR A 26 40.02 31.90 22.50
CA THR A 26 40.56 30.90 23.45
C THR A 26 39.50 30.47 24.46
N ASN A 27 38.67 31.38 24.98
CA ASN A 27 37.56 31.03 25.87
C ASN A 27 36.43 30.26 25.15
N MET A 28 36.17 30.52 23.87
CA MET A 28 35.24 29.71 23.09
C MET A 28 35.77 28.30 22.83
N LYS A 29 37.05 28.13 22.51
CA LYS A 29 37.66 26.80 22.37
C LYS A 29 37.69 26.02 23.69
N ILE A 30 37.95 26.68 24.82
CA ILE A 30 37.91 26.06 26.15
C ILE A 30 36.49 25.74 26.58
N LYS A 31 35.48 26.58 26.29
CA LYS A 31 34.07 26.27 26.55
C LYS A 31 33.57 25.11 25.70
N ASN A 32 33.96 25.04 24.43
CA ASN A 32 33.59 23.91 23.57
C ASN A 32 34.33 22.61 23.96
N LEU A 33 35.59 22.69 24.44
CA LEU A 33 36.28 21.53 25.02
C LEU A 33 35.68 21.10 26.37
N LEU A 34 35.24 22.02 27.21
CA LEU A 34 34.55 21.72 28.47
C LEU A 34 33.11 21.22 28.24
N LEU A 35 32.39 21.68 27.20
CA LEU A 35 31.11 21.09 26.79
C LEU A 35 31.28 19.67 26.26
N LEU A 36 32.33 19.41 25.46
CA LEU A 36 32.64 18.03 25.02
C LEU A 36 33.06 17.13 26.20
N SER A 37 33.79 17.65 27.20
CA SER A 37 34.20 16.84 28.36
C SER A 37 33.09 16.64 29.41
N VAL A 38 32.11 17.54 29.52
CA VAL A 38 30.94 17.37 30.40
C VAL A 38 29.93 16.42 29.74
N LEU A 39 29.83 16.39 28.42
CA LEU A 39 29.06 15.36 27.69
C LEU A 39 29.68 13.94 27.76
N MET A 40 30.99 13.84 28.08
CA MET A 40 31.65 12.54 28.29
C MET A 40 31.58 12.03 29.75
N LEU A 41 31.07 12.80 30.72
CA LEU A 41 31.09 12.45 32.15
C LEU A 41 29.71 12.27 32.80
N SER A 42 28.62 12.42 32.05
CA SER A 42 27.26 12.29 32.59
C SER A 42 26.39 11.22 31.89
N GLY A 43 27.00 10.21 31.32
CA GLY A 43 26.25 9.16 30.65
C GLY A 43 26.88 7.78 30.74
N SER A 44 26.89 7.19 31.93
CA SER A 44 26.93 5.75 32.04
C SER A 44 25.50 5.18 31.87
N ASN A 45 24.93 5.41 30.71
CA ASN A 45 23.84 4.60 30.19
C ASN A 45 24.43 3.70 29.11
N VAL A 46 24.23 2.41 29.29
CA VAL A 46 24.57 1.36 28.36
C VAL A 46 23.82 1.65 27.05
N HIS A 47 24.41 2.49 26.21
CA HIS A 47 24.10 2.45 24.80
C HIS A 47 24.77 1.18 24.29
N ALA A 48 24.01 0.29 23.68
CA ALA A 48 24.58 -0.65 22.73
C ALA A 48 25.39 0.22 21.74
N GLN A 49 26.70 0.32 21.92
CA GLN A 49 27.58 0.97 20.97
C GLN A 49 27.46 0.17 19.68
N THR A 50 26.62 0.63 18.75
CA THR A 50 26.76 0.25 17.36
C THR A 50 28.13 0.78 16.94
N THR A 51 29.15 -0.08 16.97
CA THR A 51 30.47 0.27 16.46
C THR A 51 30.27 0.67 15.00
N ALA A 52 30.53 1.94 14.68
CA ALA A 52 30.57 2.39 13.30
C ALA A 52 31.51 1.44 12.54
N VAL A 53 31.02 0.88 11.45
CA VAL A 53 31.78 -0.01 10.58
C VAL A 53 32.29 0.85 9.43
N ASP A 54 33.52 0.58 8.96
CA ASP A 54 34.07 1.27 7.79
C ASP A 54 33.11 1.13 6.58
N PRO A 55 33.00 2.15 5.73
CA PRO A 55 32.15 2.09 4.52
C PRO A 55 32.50 0.90 3.62
N ASP A 56 31.48 0.15 3.17
CA ASP A 56 31.59 -0.97 2.25
C ASP A 56 30.78 -0.68 0.97
N ALA A 57 31.50 -0.49 -0.15
CA ALA A 57 30.90 -0.21 -1.45
C ALA A 57 30.51 -1.48 -2.22
N THR A 58 30.79 -2.69 -1.71
CA THR A 58 30.57 -3.94 -2.43
C THR A 58 29.08 -4.17 -2.72
N GLY A 59 28.70 -4.19 -4.01
CA GLY A 59 27.31 -4.34 -4.43
C GLY A 59 26.44 -3.11 -4.18
N MET A 60 27.07 -1.94 -4.01
CA MET A 60 26.41 -0.66 -3.73
C MET A 60 26.72 0.40 -4.81
N GLU A 61 27.05 -0.01 -6.02
CA GLU A 61 27.47 0.89 -7.13
C GLU A 61 26.32 1.72 -7.68
N MET A 62 25.08 1.25 -7.54
CA MET A 62 23.87 1.87 -8.10
C MET A 62 23.62 3.27 -7.52
N THR A 63 23.55 4.29 -8.38
CA THR A 63 23.14 5.63 -7.99
C THR A 63 21.65 5.74 -7.73
N ALA A 64 21.21 6.81 -7.07
CA ALA A 64 19.78 7.08 -6.83
C ALA A 64 18.97 7.14 -8.14
N GLN A 65 19.52 7.77 -9.21
CA GLN A 65 18.86 7.83 -10.51
C GLN A 65 18.82 6.49 -11.24
N GLU A 66 19.84 5.66 -11.09
CA GLU A 66 19.82 4.29 -11.63
C GLU A 66 18.81 3.42 -10.89
N TRP A 67 18.73 3.59 -9.57
CA TRP A 67 17.76 2.89 -8.74
C TRP A 67 16.33 3.25 -9.16
N THR A 68 15.99 4.55 -9.28
CA THR A 68 14.63 4.97 -9.68
C THR A 68 14.27 4.53 -11.09
N LYS A 69 15.22 4.58 -12.05
CA LYS A 69 15.01 4.05 -13.41
C LYS A 69 14.80 2.54 -13.44
N GLY A 70 15.41 1.82 -12.50
CA GLY A 70 15.28 0.37 -12.36
C GLY A 70 13.89 -0.07 -11.96
N VAL A 71 13.15 0.76 -11.21
CA VAL A 71 11.74 0.51 -10.87
C VAL A 71 10.86 0.79 -12.09
N VAL A 72 10.39 -0.26 -12.74
CA VAL A 72 9.52 -0.19 -13.91
C VAL A 72 8.07 0.05 -13.50
N MET A 73 7.60 -0.67 -12.52
CA MET A 73 6.27 -0.57 -11.94
C MET A 73 6.35 -0.91 -10.45
N GLY A 74 6.02 0.04 -9.61
CA GLY A 74 6.07 -0.09 -8.15
C GLY A 74 4.69 -0.28 -7.53
N TRP A 75 4.63 -0.99 -6.41
CA TRP A 75 3.43 -1.28 -5.64
C TRP A 75 3.66 -1.04 -4.15
N ASN A 76 2.68 -0.47 -3.46
CA ASN A 76 2.68 -0.36 -2.00
C ASN A 76 1.97 -1.57 -1.37
N LEU A 77 2.61 -2.19 -0.39
CA LEU A 77 1.99 -3.16 0.50
C LEU A 77 1.17 -2.40 1.57
N GLY A 78 0.12 -1.69 1.12
CA GLY A 78 -0.68 -0.81 1.98
C GLY A 78 -1.64 -1.55 2.89
N ASN A 79 -1.99 -0.93 4.01
CA ASN A 79 -2.82 -1.48 5.08
C ASN A 79 -2.30 -2.83 5.62
N SER A 80 -0.99 -2.90 5.86
CA SER A 80 -0.31 -4.09 6.38
C SER A 80 0.62 -3.74 7.54
N LEU A 81 1.92 -3.52 7.32
CA LEU A 81 2.86 -3.30 8.42
C LEU A 81 2.77 -1.90 9.05
N GLU A 82 2.08 -0.95 8.44
CA GLU A 82 1.78 0.36 9.00
C GLU A 82 0.51 0.37 9.86
N CYS A 83 -0.21 -0.75 9.93
CA CYS A 83 -1.38 -0.88 10.80
C CYS A 83 -1.00 -0.78 12.28
N PRO A 84 -1.88 -0.24 13.14
CA PRO A 84 -1.60 -0.17 14.57
C PRO A 84 -1.57 -1.57 15.20
N ASN A 85 -0.59 -1.81 16.06
CA ASN A 85 -0.38 -3.03 16.85
C ASN A 85 -0.05 -4.32 16.06
N THR A 86 -0.71 -4.62 14.96
CA THR A 86 -0.42 -5.82 14.14
C THR A 86 -0.65 -5.54 12.66
N GLU A 87 0.03 -6.28 11.79
CA GLU A 87 -0.13 -6.16 10.34
C GLU A 87 -1.53 -6.51 9.81
N THR A 88 -2.44 -6.97 10.66
CA THR A 88 -3.80 -7.38 10.29
C THR A 88 -4.89 -6.52 10.91
N SER A 89 -4.52 -5.46 11.66
CA SER A 89 -5.48 -4.68 12.44
C SER A 89 -6.53 -3.94 11.61
N TRP A 90 -6.24 -3.66 10.34
CA TRP A 90 -7.19 -3.04 9.41
C TRP A 90 -7.87 -4.05 8.48
N GLY A 91 -7.83 -5.35 8.83
CA GLY A 91 -8.60 -6.40 8.17
C GLY A 91 -7.88 -7.11 7.04
N ASN A 92 -6.70 -6.68 6.63
CA ASN A 92 -5.91 -7.43 5.65
C ASN A 92 -5.32 -8.70 6.26
N PRO A 93 -5.16 -9.77 5.47
CA PRO A 93 -4.51 -10.97 5.93
C PRO A 93 -3.01 -10.72 6.16
N LYS A 94 -2.39 -11.61 6.93
CA LYS A 94 -0.94 -11.62 7.10
C LYS A 94 -0.26 -11.79 5.75
N THR A 95 0.70 -10.91 5.44
CA THR A 95 1.46 -10.97 4.18
C THR A 95 2.23 -12.29 4.06
N THR A 96 2.18 -12.91 2.89
CA THR A 96 2.89 -14.17 2.59
C THR A 96 3.80 -14.03 1.38
N LYS A 97 4.69 -15.02 1.21
CA LYS A 97 5.59 -15.08 0.06
C LYS A 97 4.82 -15.23 -1.26
N GLU A 98 3.73 -15.99 -1.23
CA GLU A 98 2.86 -16.22 -2.39
C GLU A 98 2.18 -14.93 -2.85
N MET A 99 1.82 -14.03 -1.91
CA MET A 99 1.30 -12.71 -2.25
C MET A 99 2.35 -11.85 -2.97
N ILE A 100 3.59 -11.84 -2.47
CA ILE A 100 4.70 -11.11 -3.11
C ILE A 100 4.98 -11.68 -4.50
N HIS A 101 4.99 -13.01 -4.64
CA HIS A 101 5.16 -13.68 -5.92
C HIS A 101 4.06 -13.29 -6.93
N ALA A 102 2.79 -13.27 -6.51
CA ALA A 102 1.68 -12.86 -7.37
C ALA A 102 1.81 -11.40 -7.86
N VAL A 103 2.26 -10.48 -7.00
CA VAL A 103 2.55 -9.10 -7.36
C VAL A 103 3.68 -9.03 -8.40
N ARG A 104 4.73 -9.84 -8.22
CA ARG A 104 5.85 -9.94 -9.17
C ARG A 104 5.42 -10.47 -10.52
N GLU A 105 4.60 -11.54 -10.56
CA GLU A 105 4.06 -12.13 -11.80
C GLU A 105 3.15 -11.17 -12.57
N ALA A 106 2.43 -10.28 -11.88
CA ALA A 106 1.65 -9.23 -12.51
C ALA A 106 2.51 -8.10 -13.15
N GLY A 107 3.85 -8.21 -13.09
CA GLY A 107 4.79 -7.30 -13.76
C GLY A 107 5.41 -6.25 -12.84
N PHE A 108 5.08 -6.19 -11.56
CA PHE A 108 5.70 -5.27 -10.62
C PHE A 108 7.12 -5.73 -10.28
N ASN A 109 8.06 -4.79 -10.30
CA ASN A 109 9.45 -5.03 -9.91
C ASN A 109 9.95 -4.09 -8.81
N GLY A 110 9.07 -3.28 -8.24
CA GLY A 110 9.32 -2.44 -7.09
C GLY A 110 8.24 -2.60 -6.03
N ILE A 111 8.64 -2.61 -4.77
CA ILE A 111 7.73 -2.65 -3.64
C ILE A 111 8.12 -1.59 -2.61
N ARG A 112 7.15 -0.80 -2.16
CA ARG A 112 7.26 0.05 -0.99
C ARG A 112 6.48 -0.61 0.13
N ILE A 113 7.11 -0.80 1.27
CA ILE A 113 6.57 -1.44 2.45
C ILE A 113 6.40 -0.36 3.52
N PRO A 114 5.18 0.19 3.69
CA PRO A 114 4.86 1.08 4.79
C PRO A 114 5.01 0.33 6.12
N ILE A 115 5.71 0.94 7.10
CA ILE A 115 5.99 0.28 8.38
C ILE A 115 5.79 1.27 9.52
N ARG A 116 5.03 0.86 10.53
CA ARG A 116 4.93 1.53 11.82
C ARG A 116 5.90 0.86 12.80
N TRP A 117 6.85 1.65 13.33
CA TRP A 117 7.87 1.13 14.23
C TRP A 117 7.55 1.38 15.70
N ALA A 118 6.92 2.52 16.03
CA ALA A 118 6.70 2.93 17.42
C ALA A 118 5.77 2.01 18.21
N ASP A 119 4.87 1.30 17.54
CA ASP A 119 3.99 0.31 18.19
C ASP A 119 4.75 -0.98 18.57
N HIS A 120 5.98 -1.15 18.08
CA HIS A 120 6.79 -2.35 18.22
C HIS A 120 8.15 -2.08 18.89
N LEU A 121 8.18 -1.17 19.85
CA LEU A 121 9.40 -0.86 20.61
C LEU A 121 9.56 -1.77 21.83
N ALA A 122 10.67 -2.48 21.90
CA ALA A 122 11.10 -3.18 23.11
C ALA A 122 11.56 -2.19 24.20
N ASP A 123 12.13 -1.03 23.80
CA ASP A 123 12.51 0.06 24.68
C ASP A 123 12.28 1.41 23.99
N ALA A 124 11.27 2.13 24.43
CA ALA A 124 10.91 3.44 23.89
C ALA A 124 11.94 4.55 24.23
N ALA A 125 12.74 4.40 25.29
CA ALA A 125 13.75 5.40 25.65
C ALA A 125 14.94 5.42 24.69
N THR A 126 15.24 4.28 24.08
CA THR A 126 16.33 4.10 23.12
C THR A 126 15.82 3.86 21.69
N MET A 127 14.49 3.89 21.47
CA MET A 127 13.84 3.51 20.21
C MET A 127 14.30 2.13 19.72
N THR A 128 14.59 1.22 20.64
CA THR A 128 14.97 -0.16 20.31
C THR A 128 13.73 -0.95 19.89
N ILE A 129 13.76 -1.47 18.67
CA ILE A 129 12.64 -2.20 18.10
C ILE A 129 12.63 -3.65 18.60
N ASP A 130 11.45 -4.22 18.80
CA ASP A 130 11.28 -5.63 19.13
C ASP A 130 11.90 -6.53 18.04
N GLU A 131 12.66 -7.53 18.46
CA GLU A 131 13.38 -8.42 17.54
C GLU A 131 12.42 -9.25 16.66
N ALA A 132 11.23 -9.61 17.18
CA ALA A 132 10.24 -10.35 16.40
C ALA A 132 9.67 -9.49 15.27
N TRP A 133 9.46 -8.18 15.52
CA TRP A 133 9.04 -7.26 14.47
C TRP A 133 10.11 -7.02 13.43
N LEU A 134 11.36 -6.80 13.84
CA LEU A 134 12.48 -6.68 12.90
C LEU A 134 12.60 -7.93 12.01
N LYS A 135 12.46 -9.13 12.58
CA LYS A 135 12.47 -10.38 11.82
C LYS A 135 11.27 -10.48 10.87
N ARG A 136 10.11 -9.98 11.28
CA ARG A 136 8.93 -9.98 10.41
C ARG A 136 9.12 -9.06 9.20
N VAL A 137 9.62 -7.86 9.41
CA VAL A 137 9.97 -6.95 8.31
C VAL A 137 11.04 -7.56 7.41
N GLN A 138 12.07 -8.14 8.01
CA GLN A 138 13.14 -8.83 7.28
C GLN A 138 12.60 -9.94 6.38
N GLU A 139 11.71 -10.78 6.90
CA GLU A 139 11.10 -11.89 6.16
C GLU A 139 10.44 -11.40 4.87
N ILE A 140 9.67 -10.29 4.94
CA ILE A 140 9.01 -9.73 3.75
C ILE A 140 10.03 -9.09 2.80
N VAL A 141 11.01 -8.36 3.33
CA VAL A 141 12.10 -7.78 2.52
C VAL A 141 12.86 -8.88 1.77
N ASP A 142 13.17 -10.00 2.45
CA ASP A 142 13.88 -11.13 1.85
C ASP A 142 13.05 -11.74 0.70
N TRP A 143 11.75 -11.97 0.89
CA TRP A 143 10.88 -12.47 -0.19
C TRP A 143 10.87 -11.55 -1.41
N CYS A 144 10.80 -10.23 -1.20
CA CYS A 144 10.83 -9.27 -2.30
C CYS A 144 12.17 -9.28 -3.04
N LEU A 145 13.29 -9.39 -2.32
CA LEU A 145 14.62 -9.45 -2.92
C LEU A 145 14.88 -10.79 -3.63
N GLU A 146 14.33 -11.90 -3.14
CA GLU A 146 14.35 -13.20 -3.82
C GLU A 146 13.64 -13.16 -5.17
N GLU A 147 12.56 -12.35 -5.30
CA GLU A 147 11.85 -12.07 -6.55
C GLU A 147 12.55 -10.99 -7.41
N ASP A 148 13.78 -10.63 -7.07
CA ASP A 148 14.59 -9.63 -7.76
C ASP A 148 13.97 -8.21 -7.80
N MET A 149 13.11 -7.86 -6.84
CA MET A 149 12.44 -6.56 -6.74
C MET A 149 13.33 -5.49 -6.10
N PHE A 150 13.04 -4.22 -6.43
CA PHE A 150 13.50 -3.05 -5.70
C PHE A 150 12.60 -2.84 -4.48
N VAL A 151 13.19 -2.58 -3.32
CA VAL A 151 12.44 -2.50 -2.05
C VAL A 151 12.69 -1.15 -1.38
N VAL A 152 11.62 -0.51 -0.91
CA VAL A 152 11.68 0.64 -0.02
C VAL A 152 11.01 0.27 1.30
N ILE A 153 11.71 0.45 2.42
CA ILE A 153 11.09 0.46 3.75
C ILE A 153 11.10 1.88 4.28
N ASN A 154 10.01 2.29 4.96
CA ASN A 154 9.88 3.64 5.48
C ASN A 154 9.52 3.66 6.97
N ASP A 155 9.29 4.86 7.47
CA ASP A 155 8.71 5.15 8.78
C ASP A 155 7.32 5.78 8.54
N HIS A 156 6.23 5.09 8.91
CA HIS A 156 4.87 5.40 8.47
C HIS A 156 3.89 5.49 9.66
N HIS A 157 3.03 6.50 9.66
CA HIS A 157 2.04 6.76 10.72
C HIS A 157 2.61 6.93 12.14
N GLU A 158 3.77 7.54 12.24
CA GLU A 158 4.44 7.84 13.50
C GLU A 158 3.92 9.15 14.08
N GLU A 159 2.80 9.14 14.78
CA GLU A 159 2.09 10.34 15.25
C GLU A 159 2.96 11.27 16.10
N TRP A 160 3.99 10.74 16.80
CA TRP A 160 4.85 11.50 17.68
C TRP A 160 5.66 12.60 16.96
N TYR A 161 5.96 12.46 15.64
CA TYR A 161 6.56 13.52 14.82
C TYR A 161 5.70 13.94 13.64
N ASP A 162 4.92 13.02 13.01
CA ASP A 162 4.16 13.26 11.80
C ASP A 162 3.20 14.45 11.92
N ARG A 163 2.60 14.63 13.10
CA ARG A 163 1.66 15.71 13.39
C ARG A 163 2.27 16.87 14.17
N HIS A 164 3.59 16.84 14.39
CA HIS A 164 4.31 17.78 15.25
C HIS A 164 5.57 18.37 14.61
N PRO A 165 5.57 18.81 13.33
CA PRO A 165 6.71 19.49 12.71
C PRO A 165 6.81 20.94 13.19
N THR A 166 7.14 21.15 14.47
CA THR A 166 7.22 22.45 15.16
C THR A 166 8.52 22.59 15.90
N TYR A 167 9.03 23.82 16.07
CA TYR A 167 10.34 24.07 16.71
C TYR A 167 10.40 23.58 18.15
N ASP A 168 9.29 23.62 18.89
CA ASP A 168 9.23 23.13 20.27
C ASP A 168 9.37 21.60 20.37
N LYS A 169 9.09 20.87 19.31
CA LYS A 169 9.23 19.41 19.21
C LYS A 169 10.44 18.96 18.40
N GLN A 170 11.05 19.84 17.64
CA GLN A 170 12.11 19.53 16.68
C GLN A 170 13.28 18.76 17.31
N GLU A 171 13.82 19.22 18.45
CA GLU A 171 14.97 18.58 19.08
C GLU A 171 14.64 17.17 19.59
N GLU A 172 13.51 17.03 20.30
CA GLU A 172 13.03 15.73 20.81
C GLU A 172 12.79 14.74 19.66
N ASN A 173 12.09 15.18 18.61
CA ASN A 173 11.75 14.34 17.49
C ASN A 173 12.99 13.94 16.68
N ASN A 174 13.93 14.86 16.44
CA ASN A 174 15.18 14.51 15.76
C ASN A 174 16.01 13.50 16.57
N GLN A 175 16.05 13.59 17.90
CA GLN A 175 16.76 12.61 18.73
C GLN A 175 16.14 11.22 18.63
N LYS A 176 14.81 11.11 18.68
CA LYS A 176 14.09 9.84 18.52
C LYS A 176 14.26 9.27 17.12
N LEU A 177 14.12 10.10 16.08
CA LEU A 177 14.27 9.69 14.68
C LEU A 177 15.70 9.19 14.40
N ALA A 178 16.72 9.86 14.93
CA ALA A 178 18.10 9.39 14.82
C ALA A 178 18.30 8.03 15.49
N ALA A 179 17.73 7.83 16.68
CA ALA A 179 17.81 6.56 17.40
C ALA A 179 17.08 5.44 16.65
N LEU A 180 15.87 5.70 16.17
CA LEU A 180 15.07 4.75 15.37
C LEU A 180 15.84 4.31 14.13
N TRP A 181 16.27 5.26 13.29
CA TRP A 181 16.98 4.92 12.05
C TRP A 181 18.37 4.33 12.29
N THR A 182 19.03 4.64 13.39
CA THR A 182 20.25 3.93 13.78
C THR A 182 19.97 2.45 14.04
N ASN A 183 18.88 2.12 14.73
CA ASN A 183 18.47 0.74 15.01
C ASN A 183 18.10 0.00 13.71
N VAL A 184 17.19 0.55 12.92
CA VAL A 184 16.74 -0.03 11.65
C VAL A 184 17.91 -0.22 10.68
N ALA A 185 18.69 0.85 10.46
CA ALA A 185 19.81 0.80 9.53
C ALA A 185 20.90 -0.17 9.96
N THR A 186 21.17 -0.30 11.28
CA THR A 186 22.12 -1.28 11.79
C THR A 186 21.67 -2.71 11.50
N TYR A 187 20.38 -3.02 11.67
CA TYR A 187 19.82 -4.34 11.42
C TYR A 187 19.93 -4.73 9.94
N PHE A 188 19.59 -3.80 9.02
CA PHE A 188 19.60 -4.04 7.57
C PHE A 188 20.92 -3.64 6.88
N ARG A 189 22.01 -3.44 7.62
CA ARG A 189 23.27 -2.89 7.11
C ARG A 189 23.85 -3.67 5.92
N ASP A 190 23.78 -4.98 5.97
CA ASP A 190 24.46 -5.88 5.01
C ASP A 190 23.67 -6.11 3.72
N TYR A 191 22.45 -5.56 3.62
CA TYR A 191 21.60 -5.68 2.43
C TYR A 191 22.18 -4.89 1.25
N GLY A 192 22.00 -5.42 0.03
CA GLY A 192 22.49 -4.81 -1.21
C GLY A 192 21.73 -3.56 -1.65
N SER A 193 22.12 -3.05 -2.83
CA SER A 193 21.65 -1.76 -3.36
C SER A 193 20.16 -1.70 -3.75
N LYS A 194 19.47 -2.85 -3.88
CA LYS A 194 18.03 -2.85 -4.17
C LYS A 194 17.16 -2.45 -2.99
N LEU A 195 17.66 -2.57 -1.75
CA LEU A 195 16.97 -2.08 -0.56
C LEU A 195 17.32 -0.61 -0.32
N ALA A 196 16.33 0.26 -0.38
CA ALA A 196 16.40 1.68 -0.03
C ALA A 196 15.63 1.96 1.26
N PHE A 197 16.01 3.03 1.97
CA PHE A 197 15.33 3.49 3.17
C PHE A 197 14.68 4.85 2.91
N ALA A 198 13.46 5.06 3.42
CA ALA A 198 12.70 6.31 3.33
C ALA A 198 12.45 6.86 4.74
N GLY A 199 12.93 8.08 5.01
CA GLY A 199 13.15 8.59 6.35
C GLY A 199 11.90 8.86 7.17
N THR A 200 10.84 9.34 6.51
CA THR A 200 9.54 9.70 7.08
C THR A 200 8.44 9.33 6.09
N ASN A 201 7.20 9.82 6.33
CA ASN A 201 6.11 9.70 5.36
C ASN A 201 5.46 11.10 5.16
N GLU A 202 4.21 11.24 5.47
CA GLU A 202 3.41 12.45 5.22
C GLU A 202 3.35 13.37 6.45
N THR A 203 4.50 13.90 6.85
CA THR A 203 4.60 14.83 7.99
C THR A 203 3.83 16.12 7.69
N THR A 204 2.78 16.39 8.45
CA THR A 204 1.89 17.54 8.23
C THR A 204 1.12 17.96 9.47
N ILE A 205 0.75 19.23 9.57
CA ILE A 205 -0.23 19.71 10.54
C ILE A 205 -1.58 19.91 9.85
N ASN A 206 -2.53 19.02 10.14
CA ASN A 206 -3.93 19.11 9.69
C ASN A 206 -4.11 19.31 8.16
N TRP A 207 -3.16 18.82 7.35
CA TRP A 207 -3.18 18.96 5.88
C TRP A 207 -3.26 20.41 5.38
N ALA A 208 -2.94 21.38 6.25
CA ALA A 208 -2.90 22.77 5.90
C ALA A 208 -1.61 23.12 5.14
N ASN A 209 -1.62 24.26 4.44
CA ASN A 209 -0.39 24.81 3.87
C ASN A 209 0.67 24.99 4.96
N PRO A 210 1.92 24.57 4.75
CA PRO A 210 2.96 24.67 5.74
C PRO A 210 3.32 26.12 6.04
N THR A 211 3.64 26.38 7.30
CA THR A 211 4.42 27.55 7.67
C THR A 211 5.91 27.31 7.33
N LYS A 212 6.71 28.37 7.39
CA LYS A 212 8.17 28.25 7.25
C LYS A 212 8.75 27.28 8.29
N GLU A 213 8.27 27.36 9.55
CA GLU A 213 8.64 26.46 10.62
C GLU A 213 8.42 24.99 10.26
N ASN A 214 7.23 24.66 9.77
CA ASN A 214 6.89 23.28 9.45
C ASN A 214 7.82 22.68 8.37
N GLN A 215 8.14 23.48 7.35
CA GLN A 215 9.09 23.06 6.30
C GLN A 215 10.53 22.93 6.82
N GLU A 216 10.98 23.86 7.66
CA GLU A 216 12.32 23.80 8.25
C GLU A 216 12.47 22.61 9.19
N VAL A 217 11.43 22.27 9.95
CA VAL A 217 11.44 21.09 10.83
C VAL A 217 11.45 19.80 10.01
N GLN A 218 10.61 19.67 8.95
CA GLN A 218 10.66 18.52 8.05
C GLN A 218 12.04 18.38 7.38
N ASN A 219 12.64 19.48 6.93
CA ASN A 219 13.99 19.44 6.37
C ASN A 219 15.03 18.97 7.41
N SER A 220 14.84 19.31 8.70
CA SER A 220 15.71 18.81 9.77
C SER A 220 15.54 17.31 10.03
N TYR A 221 14.32 16.77 9.89
CA TYR A 221 14.08 15.33 9.97
C TYR A 221 14.82 14.59 8.84
N ASN A 222 14.74 15.11 7.62
CA ASN A 222 15.48 14.56 6.49
C ASN A 222 17.00 14.54 6.73
N GLN A 223 17.58 15.62 7.26
CA GLN A 223 19.02 15.66 7.57
C GLN A 223 19.37 14.66 8.67
N THR A 224 18.56 14.61 9.75
CA THR A 224 18.75 13.67 10.85
C THR A 224 18.72 12.22 10.40
N PHE A 225 17.79 11.87 9.53
CA PHE A 225 17.70 10.55 8.93
C PHE A 225 18.96 10.18 8.13
N VAL A 226 19.40 11.07 7.23
CA VAL A 226 20.60 10.85 6.42
C VAL A 226 21.82 10.65 7.34
N ASP A 227 22.04 11.54 8.30
CA ASP A 227 23.15 11.47 9.23
C ASP A 227 23.16 10.16 10.04
N ALA A 228 21.98 9.77 10.57
CA ALA A 228 21.84 8.57 11.37
C ALA A 228 22.18 7.31 10.57
N VAL A 229 21.65 7.17 9.35
CA VAL A 229 21.90 6.00 8.50
C VAL A 229 23.37 5.96 8.07
N ARG A 230 23.95 7.07 7.60
CA ARG A 230 25.36 7.14 7.17
C ARG A 230 26.34 6.83 8.32
N ALA A 231 26.02 7.26 9.54
CA ALA A 231 26.82 6.99 10.73
C ALA A 231 26.92 5.50 11.07
N THR A 232 25.99 4.65 10.64
CA THR A 232 26.08 3.19 10.88
C THR A 232 27.18 2.54 10.05
N GLY A 233 27.66 3.16 8.97
CA GLY A 233 28.74 2.65 8.10
C GLY A 233 28.34 1.42 7.29
N GLY A 234 29.32 0.60 6.90
CA GLY A 234 29.11 -0.55 6.05
C GLY A 234 28.44 -0.16 4.73
N LYS A 235 27.53 -0.98 4.22
CA LYS A 235 26.78 -0.71 2.98
C LYS A 235 25.83 0.48 3.10
N ASN A 236 25.40 0.84 4.32
CA ASN A 236 24.53 1.99 4.55
C ASN A 236 25.19 3.31 4.19
N TYR A 237 26.52 3.40 4.18
CA TYR A 237 27.21 4.59 3.70
C TYR A 237 26.88 4.90 2.24
N TYR A 238 26.63 3.88 1.41
CA TYR A 238 26.31 4.01 -0.03
C TYR A 238 24.85 3.69 -0.38
N ARG A 239 24.03 3.35 0.60
CA ARG A 239 22.61 3.01 0.36
C ARG A 239 21.84 4.18 -0.20
N VAL A 240 20.94 3.92 -1.14
CA VAL A 240 19.96 4.92 -1.62
C VAL A 240 19.04 5.28 -0.45
N LEU A 241 18.97 6.57 -0.15
CA LEU A 241 18.09 7.13 0.87
C LEU A 241 17.04 8.03 0.21
N VAL A 242 15.82 7.92 0.69
CA VAL A 242 14.66 8.65 0.19
C VAL A 242 14.21 9.64 1.25
N VAL A 243 14.19 10.93 0.91
CA VAL A 243 13.82 12.03 1.81
C VAL A 243 12.55 12.70 1.32
N GLN A 244 11.67 13.06 2.24
CA GLN A 244 10.31 13.45 1.96
C GLN A 244 10.13 14.97 1.91
N THR A 245 9.27 15.43 1.01
CA THR A 245 8.74 16.79 1.04
C THR A 245 7.69 16.91 2.15
N TYR A 246 7.42 18.12 2.65
CA TYR A 246 6.35 18.33 3.64
C TYR A 246 5.01 17.82 3.09
N ALA A 247 4.32 16.99 3.87
CA ALA A 247 3.09 16.27 3.52
C ALA A 247 3.24 15.40 2.24
N CYS A 248 4.45 15.01 1.89
CA CYS A 248 4.77 14.43 0.58
C CYS A 248 4.18 15.20 -0.62
N SER A 249 3.85 16.48 -0.42
CA SER A 249 3.27 17.32 -1.46
C SER A 249 4.33 17.81 -2.45
N PRO A 250 4.17 17.58 -3.76
CA PRO A 250 5.08 18.11 -4.77
C PRO A 250 5.13 19.64 -4.77
N TYR A 251 4.03 20.30 -4.46
CA TYR A 251 3.92 21.77 -4.46
C TYR A 251 4.71 22.38 -3.29
N HIS A 252 4.58 21.79 -2.10
CA HIS A 252 5.35 22.20 -0.92
C HIS A 252 6.83 21.91 -1.10
N GLY A 253 7.16 20.78 -1.71
CA GLY A 253 8.53 20.43 -2.06
C GLY A 253 9.17 21.41 -3.04
N LEU A 254 8.45 21.82 -4.09
CA LEU A 254 8.95 22.81 -5.06
C LEU A 254 9.23 24.18 -4.43
N SER A 255 8.59 24.52 -3.31
CA SER A 255 8.73 25.80 -2.63
C SER A 255 9.66 25.79 -1.41
N GLY A 256 9.73 24.71 -0.62
CA GLY A 256 10.37 24.74 0.70
C GLY A 256 11.30 23.56 1.02
N PHE A 257 11.43 22.59 0.13
CA PHE A 257 12.35 21.47 0.34
C PHE A 257 13.81 21.91 0.18
N VAL A 258 14.63 21.51 1.14
CA VAL A 258 16.09 21.69 1.13
C VAL A 258 16.74 20.31 1.02
N ILE A 259 17.64 20.15 0.04
CA ILE A 259 18.40 18.91 -0.14
C ILE A 259 19.31 18.72 1.09
N PRO A 260 19.23 17.60 1.81
CA PRO A 260 20.16 17.31 2.90
C PRO A 260 21.60 17.21 2.43
N GLU A 261 22.54 17.56 3.29
CA GLU A 261 23.94 17.23 3.08
C GLU A 261 24.13 15.71 3.20
N ASP A 262 24.80 15.10 2.22
CA ASP A 262 25.10 13.66 2.21
C ASP A 262 26.56 13.44 1.81
N PRO A 263 27.38 12.77 2.64
CA PRO A 263 28.75 12.43 2.28
C PRO A 263 28.83 11.41 1.12
N ALA A 264 27.76 10.70 0.83
CA ALA A 264 27.68 9.74 -0.27
C ALA A 264 27.07 10.39 -1.52
N GLU A 265 27.90 10.73 -2.49
CA GLU A 265 27.45 11.37 -3.72
C GLU A 265 26.42 10.53 -4.47
N LYS A 266 25.37 11.20 -5.00
CA LYS A 266 24.34 10.63 -5.87
C LYS A 266 23.58 9.45 -5.24
N ARG A 267 23.32 9.51 -3.93
CA ARG A 267 22.60 8.46 -3.19
C ARG A 267 21.27 8.92 -2.59
N LEU A 268 20.84 10.16 -2.87
CA LEU A 268 19.57 10.69 -2.39
C LEU A 268 18.49 10.66 -3.47
N CYS A 269 17.29 10.24 -3.06
CA CYS A 269 16.03 10.45 -3.75
C CYS A 269 15.16 11.44 -2.99
N VAL A 270 14.33 12.18 -3.71
CA VAL A 270 13.26 13.01 -3.15
C VAL A 270 11.92 12.32 -3.40
N GLU A 271 11.13 12.17 -2.35
CA GLU A 271 9.79 11.56 -2.42
C GLU A 271 8.69 12.60 -2.36
N TYR A 272 7.66 12.36 -3.20
CA TYR A 272 6.36 13.03 -3.15
C TYR A 272 5.26 12.01 -3.44
N HIS A 273 4.01 12.34 -3.04
CA HIS A 273 2.81 11.57 -3.35
C HIS A 273 1.94 12.32 -4.36
N TYR A 274 1.15 11.58 -5.16
CA TYR A 274 0.35 12.18 -6.23
C TYR A 274 -1.02 11.51 -6.37
N TYR A 275 -2.03 12.23 -5.91
CA TYR A 275 -3.43 11.84 -6.04
C TYR A 275 -4.28 12.95 -6.71
N ASP A 276 -3.61 13.92 -7.34
CA ASP A 276 -4.29 15.04 -7.98
C ASP A 276 -4.96 14.67 -9.32
N PRO A 277 -6.10 15.29 -9.58
CA PRO A 277 -6.81 16.23 -8.72
C PRO A 277 -7.57 15.54 -7.60
N TYR A 278 -7.51 16.06 -6.37
CA TYR A 278 -8.05 15.47 -5.14
C TYR A 278 -9.47 14.90 -5.28
N GLY A 279 -10.38 15.65 -5.90
CA GLY A 279 -11.78 15.22 -6.09
C GLY A 279 -11.96 14.12 -7.14
N TYR A 280 -10.88 13.62 -7.76
CA TYR A 280 -10.87 12.46 -8.63
C TYR A 280 -10.04 11.31 -8.04
N GLY A 281 -8.83 11.61 -7.58
CA GLY A 281 -7.91 10.60 -7.05
C GLY A 281 -8.34 10.03 -5.70
N LEU A 282 -8.74 10.91 -4.76
CA LEU A 282 -9.05 10.55 -3.37
C LEU A 282 -10.54 10.68 -3.01
N LEU A 283 -11.29 11.44 -3.77
CA LEU A 283 -12.64 11.92 -3.46
C LEU A 283 -12.71 12.85 -2.22
N SER A 284 -13.58 13.82 -2.32
CA SER A 284 -13.86 14.77 -1.23
C SER A 284 -15.12 14.34 -0.49
N ASP A 285 -15.18 14.55 0.82
CA ASP A 285 -16.41 14.43 1.60
C ASP A 285 -17.54 15.31 1.06
N ASN A 286 -17.19 16.40 0.39
CA ASN A 286 -18.14 17.20 -0.37
C ASN A 286 -18.32 16.63 -1.78
N ALA A 287 -19.35 15.82 -1.98
CA ALA A 287 -19.65 15.16 -3.25
C ALA A 287 -19.72 16.12 -4.47
N SER A 288 -20.02 17.41 -4.25
CA SER A 288 -20.05 18.41 -5.34
C SER A 288 -18.67 18.74 -5.91
N GLN A 289 -17.60 18.35 -5.22
CA GLN A 289 -16.21 18.52 -5.65
C GLN A 289 -15.63 17.26 -6.31
N ASN A 290 -16.38 16.16 -6.37
CA ASN A 290 -15.92 14.90 -6.94
C ASN A 290 -16.18 14.87 -8.45
N TYR A 291 -15.26 14.20 -9.14
CA TYR A 291 -15.28 14.00 -10.58
C TYR A 291 -15.29 12.50 -10.87
N TYR A 292 -16.03 12.11 -11.89
CA TYR A 292 -16.11 10.73 -12.38
C TYR A 292 -15.33 10.50 -13.66
N TYR A 293 -14.76 11.59 -14.21
CA TYR A 293 -13.92 11.61 -15.39
C TYR A 293 -12.74 12.55 -15.19
N TRP A 294 -11.61 12.16 -15.73
CA TRP A 294 -10.39 12.96 -15.77
C TRP A 294 -9.83 13.02 -17.19
N GLY A 295 -9.18 14.14 -17.52
CA GLY A 295 -8.42 14.32 -18.73
C GLY A 295 -9.21 14.94 -19.89
N GLU A 296 -8.50 15.64 -20.78
CA GLU A 296 -9.08 16.28 -21.96
C GLU A 296 -9.64 15.23 -22.93
N ALA A 297 -9.01 14.03 -22.99
CA ALA A 297 -9.47 12.94 -23.83
C ALA A 297 -10.89 12.44 -23.50
N TYR A 298 -11.33 12.59 -22.25
CA TYR A 298 -12.64 12.13 -21.79
C TYR A 298 -13.67 13.25 -21.61
N LYS A 299 -13.31 14.50 -21.88
CA LYS A 299 -14.18 15.65 -21.68
C LYS A 299 -15.50 15.57 -22.44
N ALA A 300 -15.46 15.17 -23.72
CA ALA A 300 -16.67 15.02 -24.51
C ALA A 300 -17.59 13.89 -23.98
N LYS A 301 -17.02 12.80 -23.46
CA LYS A 301 -17.78 11.70 -22.82
C LYS A 301 -18.45 12.20 -21.52
N ALA A 302 -17.71 12.91 -20.68
CA ALA A 302 -18.23 13.50 -19.45
C ALA A 302 -19.39 14.49 -19.73
N GLU A 303 -19.20 15.40 -20.70
CA GLU A 303 -20.23 16.39 -21.10
C GLU A 303 -21.50 15.71 -21.62
N ALA A 304 -21.37 14.60 -22.37
CA ALA A 304 -22.52 13.83 -22.85
C ALA A 304 -23.34 13.20 -21.71
N GLN A 305 -22.71 12.93 -20.56
CA GLN A 305 -23.34 12.44 -19.34
C GLN A 305 -23.75 13.58 -18.38
N GLY A 306 -23.62 14.84 -18.79
CA GLY A 306 -23.91 15.99 -17.93
C GLY A 306 -22.89 16.20 -16.80
N MET A 307 -21.72 15.57 -16.90
CA MET A 307 -20.62 15.63 -15.91
C MET A 307 -19.54 16.60 -16.35
N LYS A 308 -18.62 16.91 -15.43
CA LYS A 308 -17.48 17.78 -15.67
C LYS A 308 -16.18 17.00 -15.46
N VAL A 309 -15.14 17.40 -16.19
CA VAL A 309 -13.76 17.01 -15.87
C VAL A 309 -13.10 18.14 -15.06
N PRO A 310 -12.11 17.82 -14.19
CA PRO A 310 -11.34 18.84 -13.50
C PRO A 310 -10.48 19.66 -14.49
N SER A 311 -10.06 20.85 -14.07
CA SER A 311 -9.12 21.68 -14.86
C SER A 311 -7.71 21.07 -14.91
N ASP A 312 -7.37 20.31 -13.87
CA ASP A 312 -6.08 19.61 -13.78
C ASP A 312 -6.16 18.34 -14.60
N ASN A 313 -5.58 18.43 -15.80
CA ASN A 313 -5.58 17.41 -16.84
C ASN A 313 -4.15 16.91 -17.12
N GLU A 314 -3.98 16.12 -18.18
CA GLU A 314 -2.70 15.56 -18.63
C GLU A 314 -1.60 16.63 -18.73
N LYS A 315 -1.95 17.81 -19.28
CA LYS A 315 -0.99 18.90 -19.48
C LYS A 315 -0.55 19.55 -18.17
N THR A 316 -1.47 19.71 -17.23
CA THR A 316 -1.16 20.22 -15.89
C THR A 316 -0.23 19.25 -15.15
N GLN A 317 -0.53 17.96 -15.20
CA GLN A 317 0.30 16.90 -14.63
C GLN A 317 1.70 16.86 -15.28
N GLU A 318 1.78 16.87 -16.60
CA GLU A 318 3.04 16.90 -17.34
C GLU A 318 3.92 18.11 -16.95
N ASN A 319 3.32 19.31 -16.86
CA ASN A 319 4.01 20.52 -16.44
C ASN A 319 4.53 20.43 -15.00
N LEU A 320 3.75 19.83 -14.09
CA LEU A 320 4.18 19.61 -12.70
C LEU A 320 5.40 18.67 -12.67
N PHE A 321 5.32 17.52 -13.34
CA PHE A 321 6.40 16.54 -13.34
C PHE A 321 7.66 17.08 -14.04
N GLU A 322 7.52 17.93 -15.05
CA GLU A 322 8.67 18.62 -15.65
C GLU A 322 9.33 19.63 -14.69
N ARG A 323 8.53 20.32 -13.85
CA ARG A 323 9.07 21.21 -12.79
C ARG A 323 9.82 20.41 -11.73
N ILE A 324 9.28 19.25 -11.33
CA ILE A 324 9.90 18.30 -10.40
C ILE A 324 11.22 17.80 -10.99
N ARG A 325 11.21 17.37 -12.26
CA ARG A 325 12.40 16.94 -12.98
C ARG A 325 13.50 18.00 -12.93
N LYS A 326 13.19 19.23 -13.32
CA LYS A 326 14.14 20.34 -13.33
C LYS A 326 14.67 20.70 -11.93
N LYS A 327 13.83 20.56 -10.89
CA LYS A 327 14.19 20.96 -9.53
C LYS A 327 15.13 19.94 -8.87
N TRP A 328 14.93 18.64 -9.12
CA TRP A 328 15.61 17.57 -8.39
C TRP A 328 16.39 16.62 -9.29
N TRP A 329 15.76 16.10 -10.32
CA TRP A 329 16.42 15.13 -11.20
C TRP A 329 17.63 15.73 -11.95
N ASP A 330 17.48 16.90 -12.51
CA ASP A 330 18.57 17.59 -13.24
C ASP A 330 19.70 18.02 -12.28
N GLU A 331 19.45 18.12 -10.98
CA GLU A 331 20.44 18.33 -9.91
C GLU A 331 21.10 17.03 -9.43
N GLY A 332 20.77 15.88 -10.02
CA GLY A 332 21.41 14.59 -9.75
C GLY A 332 20.73 13.72 -8.68
N LEU A 333 19.58 14.12 -8.16
CA LEU A 333 18.80 13.28 -7.23
C LEU A 333 17.96 12.27 -8.01
N GLY A 334 17.66 11.12 -7.39
CA GLY A 334 16.54 10.28 -7.78
C GLY A 334 15.22 10.94 -7.40
N VAL A 335 14.14 10.56 -8.07
CA VAL A 335 12.78 11.04 -7.73
C VAL A 335 11.87 9.84 -7.55
N VAL A 336 11.17 9.81 -6.42
CA VAL A 336 10.22 8.77 -6.05
C VAL A 336 8.84 9.38 -5.90
N MET A 337 7.89 8.92 -6.70
CA MET A 337 6.47 9.09 -6.44
C MET A 337 6.05 7.91 -5.57
N GLY A 338 6.20 8.08 -4.24
CA GLY A 338 6.08 6.99 -3.25
C GLY A 338 4.68 6.43 -3.14
N GLU A 339 3.69 7.27 -3.42
CA GLU A 339 2.31 6.86 -3.55
C GLU A 339 1.65 7.61 -4.71
N PHE A 340 0.89 6.88 -5.50
CA PHE A 340 -0.05 7.45 -6.45
C PHE A 340 -1.22 6.48 -6.63
N GLY A 341 -2.35 6.98 -7.13
CA GLY A 341 -3.49 6.14 -7.36
C GLY A 341 -4.76 6.92 -7.66
N VAL A 342 -5.82 6.19 -7.86
CA VAL A 342 -7.18 6.68 -7.95
C VAL A 342 -8.09 5.70 -7.24
N THR A 343 -8.95 6.19 -6.35
CA THR A 343 -9.94 5.32 -5.71
C THR A 343 -10.94 4.83 -6.77
N ASN A 344 -11.37 3.58 -6.69
CA ASN A 344 -12.37 3.03 -7.60
C ASN A 344 -13.73 3.67 -7.31
N HIS A 345 -14.25 4.48 -8.25
CA HIS A 345 -15.50 5.20 -8.09
C HIS A 345 -16.21 5.43 -9.42
N PHE A 346 -17.48 5.11 -9.47
CA PHE A 346 -18.25 5.18 -10.70
C PHE A 346 -19.74 5.38 -10.42
N LYS A 347 -20.48 5.79 -11.46
CA LYS A 347 -21.93 5.72 -11.52
C LYS A 347 -22.32 4.39 -12.16
N ALA A 348 -23.29 3.69 -11.58
CA ALA A 348 -23.69 2.36 -12.06
C ALA A 348 -24.04 2.33 -13.56
N GLU A 349 -24.70 3.39 -14.04
CA GLU A 349 -25.11 3.54 -15.42
C GLU A 349 -23.97 3.75 -16.44
N ASP A 350 -22.73 4.02 -15.95
CA ASP A 350 -21.56 4.34 -16.80
C ASP A 350 -20.25 3.74 -16.26
N LYS A 351 -20.37 2.65 -15.48
CA LYS A 351 -19.27 1.98 -14.77
C LYS A 351 -18.08 1.69 -15.69
N GLU A 352 -18.32 0.99 -16.80
CA GLU A 352 -17.26 0.54 -17.70
C GLU A 352 -16.43 1.71 -18.24
N THR A 353 -17.09 2.76 -18.77
CA THR A 353 -16.39 3.94 -19.31
C THR A 353 -15.59 4.69 -18.23
N GLN A 354 -16.11 4.75 -17.01
CA GLN A 354 -15.45 5.43 -15.90
C GLN A 354 -14.27 4.60 -15.39
N GLN A 355 -14.37 3.27 -15.37
CA GLN A 355 -13.24 2.38 -15.08
C GLN A 355 -12.16 2.44 -16.17
N GLU A 356 -12.54 2.50 -17.46
CA GLU A 356 -11.58 2.80 -18.53
C GLU A 356 -10.88 4.16 -18.34
N ASN A 357 -11.60 5.16 -17.81
CA ASN A 357 -11.00 6.47 -17.52
C ASN A 357 -10.00 6.40 -16.35
N MET A 358 -10.27 5.61 -15.32
CA MET A 358 -9.30 5.36 -14.24
C MET A 358 -8.06 4.63 -14.76
N SER A 359 -8.23 3.63 -15.63
CA SER A 359 -7.14 2.97 -16.35
C SER A 359 -6.29 4.00 -17.12
N TYR A 360 -6.94 4.90 -17.85
CA TYR A 360 -6.27 5.98 -18.58
C TYR A 360 -5.51 6.95 -17.67
N TYR A 361 -6.06 7.29 -16.51
CA TYR A 361 -5.38 8.13 -15.51
C TYR A 361 -4.10 7.46 -14.99
N LEU A 362 -4.19 6.19 -14.59
CA LEU A 362 -3.04 5.42 -14.10
C LEU A 362 -1.95 5.26 -15.17
N LYS A 363 -2.36 4.93 -16.42
CA LYS A 363 -1.46 4.89 -17.58
C LYS A 363 -0.71 6.20 -17.76
N THR A 364 -1.44 7.31 -17.77
CA THR A 364 -0.87 8.65 -18.03
C THR A 364 0.07 9.05 -16.89
N THR A 365 -0.35 8.82 -15.64
CA THR A 365 0.44 9.19 -14.46
C THR A 365 1.74 8.40 -14.39
N LEU A 366 1.69 7.08 -14.53
CA LEU A 366 2.88 6.24 -14.54
C LEU A 366 3.77 6.52 -15.74
N GLY A 367 3.19 6.71 -16.93
CA GLY A 367 3.93 7.05 -18.15
C GLY A 367 4.72 8.35 -18.00
N HIS A 368 4.09 9.43 -17.56
CA HIS A 368 4.74 10.72 -17.32
C HIS A 368 5.86 10.64 -16.27
N ALA A 369 5.69 9.84 -15.20
CA ALA A 369 6.73 9.62 -14.19
C ALA A 369 7.93 8.89 -14.81
N ARG A 370 7.69 7.79 -15.51
CA ARG A 370 8.74 6.96 -16.11
C ARG A 370 9.54 7.67 -17.20
N GLU A 371 8.88 8.43 -18.07
CA GLU A 371 9.55 9.24 -19.10
C GLU A 371 10.60 10.20 -18.51
N ARG A 372 10.42 10.57 -17.23
CA ARG A 372 11.32 11.46 -16.48
C ARG A 372 12.31 10.71 -15.58
N GLY A 373 12.28 9.37 -15.60
CA GLY A 373 13.16 8.52 -14.82
C GLY A 373 12.74 8.34 -13.35
N PHE A 374 11.51 8.74 -12.99
CA PHE A 374 10.99 8.62 -11.65
C PHE A 374 10.56 7.17 -11.36
N ALA A 375 10.79 6.71 -10.14
CA ALA A 375 10.13 5.52 -9.61
C ALA A 375 8.73 5.89 -9.12
N ALA A 376 7.73 5.07 -9.41
CA ALA A 376 6.35 5.32 -8.99
C ALA A 376 5.73 4.06 -8.40
N PHE A 377 5.07 4.20 -7.23
CA PHE A 377 4.50 3.11 -6.48
C PHE A 377 2.99 3.31 -6.33
N LEU A 378 2.20 2.43 -6.95
CA LEU A 378 0.74 2.44 -6.79
C LEU A 378 0.37 2.20 -5.33
N TRP A 379 -0.56 2.97 -4.79
CA TRP A 379 -1.19 2.67 -3.51
C TRP A 379 -2.24 1.58 -3.67
N ASP A 380 -2.13 0.51 -2.90
CA ASP A 380 -3.07 -0.60 -2.85
C ASP A 380 -3.32 -1.00 -1.40
N ASN A 381 -4.51 -0.71 -0.91
CA ASN A 381 -4.94 -1.03 0.46
C ASN A 381 -5.81 -2.29 0.55
N ASN A 382 -5.96 -3.06 -0.55
CA ASN A 382 -6.92 -4.17 -0.67
C ASN A 382 -8.38 -3.72 -0.50
N GLY A 383 -8.67 -2.42 -0.68
CA GLY A 383 -10.03 -1.87 -0.60
C GLY A 383 -10.73 -2.00 -1.95
N PHE A 384 -11.79 -2.80 -2.04
CA PHE A 384 -12.60 -2.99 -3.23
C PHE A 384 -13.99 -2.38 -3.06
N GLY A 385 -14.75 -2.28 -4.15
CA GLY A 385 -16.06 -1.66 -4.19
C GLY A 385 -16.04 -0.29 -4.87
N ASN A 386 -16.93 0.62 -4.48
CA ASN A 386 -17.17 1.91 -5.11
C ASN A 386 -17.13 3.04 -4.07
N GLY A 387 -16.25 4.02 -4.23
CA GLY A 387 -16.16 5.18 -3.33
C GLY A 387 -14.79 5.42 -2.71
N ASN A 388 -14.75 6.02 -1.52
CA ASN A 388 -13.52 6.37 -0.81
C ASN A 388 -12.74 5.12 -0.38
N GLU A 389 -11.40 5.23 -0.35
CA GLU A 389 -10.50 4.16 0.12
C GLU A 389 -10.64 2.83 -0.65
N LYS A 390 -11.05 2.91 -1.93
CA LYS A 390 -11.19 1.74 -2.80
C LYS A 390 -10.02 1.66 -3.80
N PHE A 391 -8.80 1.50 -3.27
CA PHE A 391 -7.57 1.46 -4.07
C PHE A 391 -7.11 0.03 -4.41
N GLY A 392 -7.92 -0.97 -4.13
CA GLY A 392 -7.54 -2.37 -4.32
C GLY A 392 -7.21 -2.70 -5.77
N LEU A 393 -5.98 -3.12 -6.02
CA LEU A 393 -5.54 -3.78 -7.24
C LEU A 393 -5.50 -5.30 -7.03
N PHE A 394 -4.86 -5.75 -5.96
CA PHE A 394 -4.77 -7.16 -5.60
C PHE A 394 -5.74 -7.51 -4.48
N ARG A 395 -6.60 -8.51 -4.71
CA ARG A 395 -7.34 -9.17 -3.63
C ARG A 395 -6.38 -10.03 -2.85
N ARG A 396 -6.04 -9.57 -1.65
CA ARG A 396 -5.23 -10.31 -0.69
C ARG A 396 -6.16 -11.09 0.25
N SER A 397 -6.15 -12.40 0.14
CA SER A 397 -7.05 -13.27 0.90
C SER A 397 -6.31 -14.54 1.34
N GLY A 398 -6.47 -14.94 2.61
CA GLY A 398 -5.76 -16.08 3.16
C GLY A 398 -4.26 -15.96 2.97
N THR A 399 -3.67 -16.79 2.12
CA THR A 399 -2.22 -16.78 1.81
C THR A 399 -1.90 -16.32 0.39
N THR A 400 -2.89 -15.86 -0.39
CA THR A 400 -2.71 -15.55 -1.81
C THR A 400 -3.10 -14.11 -2.14
N ALA A 401 -2.68 -13.64 -3.31
CA ALA A 401 -3.16 -12.44 -3.93
C ALA A 401 -3.53 -12.73 -5.39
N THR A 402 -4.63 -12.15 -5.85
CA THR A 402 -5.07 -12.22 -7.25
C THR A 402 -5.36 -10.82 -7.74
N VAL A 403 -5.25 -10.58 -9.04
CA VAL A 403 -5.67 -9.30 -9.61
C VAL A 403 -7.19 -9.15 -9.43
N GLY A 404 -7.60 -8.12 -8.71
CA GLY A 404 -9.00 -7.81 -8.43
C GLY A 404 -9.52 -6.60 -9.21
N ASN A 405 -8.62 -5.85 -9.87
CA ASN A 405 -8.99 -4.73 -10.73
C ASN A 405 -8.14 -4.72 -12.02
N GLU A 406 -8.66 -5.38 -13.03
CA GLU A 406 -7.98 -5.52 -14.34
C GLU A 406 -7.84 -4.18 -15.06
N TYR A 407 -8.77 -3.24 -14.90
CA TYR A 407 -8.65 -1.90 -15.48
C TYR A 407 -7.44 -1.15 -14.93
N PHE A 408 -7.17 -1.29 -13.61
CA PHE A 408 -5.99 -0.70 -13.00
C PHE A 408 -4.71 -1.35 -13.52
N LEU A 409 -4.63 -2.68 -13.52
CA LEU A 409 -3.45 -3.40 -14.02
C LEU A 409 -3.17 -3.06 -15.48
N LYS A 410 -4.19 -3.06 -16.33
CA LYS A 410 -4.06 -2.69 -17.75
C LYS A 410 -3.47 -1.30 -17.92
N GLY A 411 -4.03 -0.30 -17.23
CA GLY A 411 -3.52 1.07 -17.28
C GLY A 411 -2.07 1.17 -16.82
N LEU A 412 -1.71 0.47 -15.75
CA LEU A 412 -0.35 0.43 -15.23
C LEU A 412 0.63 -0.23 -16.21
N CYS A 413 0.28 -1.39 -16.76
CA CYS A 413 1.11 -2.08 -17.77
C CYS A 413 1.34 -1.19 -19.00
N GLU A 414 0.28 -0.55 -19.52
CA GLU A 414 0.40 0.37 -20.64
C GLU A 414 1.28 1.59 -20.30
N GLY A 415 1.16 2.17 -19.09
CA GLY A 415 1.99 3.27 -18.60
C GLY A 415 3.43 2.85 -18.35
N ALA A 416 3.65 1.62 -17.94
CA ALA A 416 4.95 0.99 -17.77
C ALA A 416 5.62 0.63 -19.09
N GLY A 417 4.86 0.53 -20.19
CA GLY A 417 5.35 0.07 -21.49
C GLY A 417 5.67 -1.42 -21.49
N ILE A 418 4.97 -2.20 -20.66
CA ILE A 418 5.04 -3.67 -20.63
C ILE A 418 3.77 -4.26 -21.22
N GLU A 419 3.86 -5.49 -21.73
CA GLU A 419 2.70 -6.18 -22.28
C GLU A 419 1.72 -6.50 -21.15
N TYR A 420 0.47 -6.09 -21.32
CA TYR A 420 -0.60 -6.49 -20.43
C TYR A 420 -1.07 -7.88 -20.84
N HIS A 421 -1.02 -8.81 -19.91
CA HIS A 421 -1.64 -10.11 -20.03
C HIS A 421 -2.84 -10.13 -19.09
N GLU A 422 -4.02 -10.29 -19.67
CA GLU A 422 -5.21 -10.54 -18.87
C GLU A 422 -4.94 -11.77 -17.99
N SER A 423 -5.14 -11.65 -16.69
CA SER A 423 -4.93 -12.78 -15.80
C SER A 423 -5.83 -13.94 -16.26
N GLU A 424 -5.25 -15.13 -16.48
CA GLU A 424 -6.05 -16.31 -16.83
C GLU A 424 -6.98 -16.62 -15.64
N GLY A 425 -8.15 -15.98 -15.58
CA GLY A 425 -9.13 -16.08 -14.50
C GLY A 425 -9.66 -14.77 -13.94
N GLY A 426 -9.24 -13.61 -14.49
CA GLY A 426 -9.71 -12.30 -14.06
C GLY A 426 -10.58 -11.63 -15.11
N GLU A 427 -11.80 -12.04 -15.33
CA GLU A 427 -12.82 -11.05 -15.66
C GLU A 427 -13.09 -10.31 -14.34
N GLY A 428 -12.66 -9.06 -14.27
CA GLY A 428 -12.94 -8.18 -13.14
C GLY A 428 -14.42 -7.84 -13.11
N GLU A 429 -15.19 -8.73 -12.62
CA GLU A 429 -16.49 -8.44 -12.07
C GLU A 429 -16.38 -8.47 -10.54
N ASP A 430 -17.07 -7.55 -9.91
CA ASP A 430 -17.37 -7.56 -8.49
C ASP A 430 -17.97 -8.94 -8.13
N GLY A 431 -17.16 -9.78 -7.48
CA GLY A 431 -17.54 -11.14 -7.12
C GLY A 431 -17.08 -12.18 -8.17
N GLU A 432 -16.46 -13.27 -7.67
CA GLU A 432 -16.42 -14.53 -8.43
C GLU A 432 -17.83 -14.81 -8.92
N THR A 433 -18.16 -14.53 -10.19
CA THR A 433 -19.32 -15.16 -10.80
C THR A 433 -18.95 -16.62 -10.98
N ILE A 434 -19.27 -17.42 -10.00
CA ILE A 434 -19.21 -18.86 -10.12
C ILE A 434 -20.35 -19.24 -11.05
N ASP A 435 -20.05 -19.28 -12.34
CA ASP A 435 -21.00 -19.65 -13.37
C ASP A 435 -21.31 -21.15 -13.22
N GLY A 436 -22.52 -21.51 -12.78
CA GLY A 436 -22.99 -22.89 -12.77
C GLY A 436 -23.18 -23.57 -11.40
N GLY A 437 -23.47 -22.84 -10.33
CA GLY A 437 -23.93 -23.43 -9.07
C GLY A 437 -25.42 -23.82 -9.11
N ASP A 438 -25.83 -24.67 -8.16
CA ASP A 438 -27.23 -25.01 -7.95
C ASP A 438 -27.93 -23.93 -7.13
N VAL A 439 -29.01 -23.35 -7.66
CA VAL A 439 -29.83 -22.38 -6.93
C VAL A 439 -30.59 -23.12 -5.84
N ILE A 440 -30.20 -22.82 -4.58
CA ILE A 440 -30.82 -23.44 -3.39
C ILE A 440 -32.09 -22.70 -3.00
N TRP A 441 -32.08 -21.39 -3.22
CA TRP A 441 -33.23 -20.53 -2.93
C TRP A 441 -33.20 -19.30 -3.84
N GLU A 442 -34.38 -18.83 -4.26
CA GLU A 442 -34.57 -17.60 -5.02
C GLU A 442 -35.88 -16.92 -4.57
N GLY A 443 -35.83 -15.61 -4.33
CA GLY A 443 -36.97 -14.85 -3.82
C GLY A 443 -36.70 -13.37 -3.78
N ASP A 444 -37.45 -12.64 -2.95
CA ASP A 444 -37.26 -11.21 -2.64
C ASP A 444 -37.76 -10.95 -1.21
N GLU A 445 -37.08 -11.53 -0.24
CA GLU A 445 -37.55 -11.59 1.14
C GLU A 445 -36.58 -10.86 2.10
N MET A 446 -37.17 -10.08 3.04
CA MET A 446 -36.40 -9.39 4.05
C MET A 446 -35.99 -10.32 5.17
N MET A 447 -34.72 -10.26 5.53
CA MET A 447 -34.20 -10.83 6.78
C MET A 447 -34.28 -9.80 7.90
N ASP A 448 -35.00 -10.13 8.98
CA ASP A 448 -35.14 -9.31 10.18
C ASP A 448 -35.15 -10.22 11.42
N TRP A 449 -34.02 -10.84 11.67
CA TRP A 449 -33.83 -11.84 12.72
C TRP A 449 -35.01 -12.85 12.77
N GLY A 450 -35.59 -13.07 13.95
CA GLY A 450 -36.71 -13.99 14.10
C GLY A 450 -38.05 -13.54 13.47
N ASN A 451 -38.15 -12.33 12.95
CA ASN A 451 -39.37 -11.76 12.33
C ASN A 451 -39.38 -11.81 10.79
N GLY A 452 -38.20 -11.99 10.18
CA GLY A 452 -38.03 -12.04 8.73
C GLY A 452 -37.72 -13.44 8.21
N LEU A 453 -37.17 -13.49 7.00
CA LEU A 453 -36.72 -14.72 6.39
C LEU A 453 -35.65 -15.39 7.26
N GLN A 454 -35.86 -16.67 7.55
CA GLN A 454 -34.88 -17.60 8.08
C GLN A 454 -34.77 -18.76 7.11
N LEU A 455 -33.60 -18.92 6.48
CA LEU A 455 -33.40 -19.91 5.45
C LEU A 455 -32.69 -21.14 5.99
N LEU A 456 -33.29 -22.32 5.84
CA LEU A 456 -32.65 -23.60 6.11
C LEU A 456 -32.13 -24.19 4.80
N ILE A 457 -30.83 -24.41 4.72
CA ILE A 457 -30.17 -25.23 3.69
C ILE A 457 -30.00 -26.63 4.27
N ALA A 458 -30.67 -27.60 3.67
CA ALA A 458 -30.64 -28.98 4.17
C ALA A 458 -29.22 -29.58 4.03
N ASN A 459 -28.88 -30.49 4.94
CA ASN A 459 -27.59 -31.19 4.91
C ASN A 459 -27.35 -31.96 3.59
N THR A 460 -28.42 -32.42 2.94
CA THR A 460 -28.39 -33.11 1.65
C THR A 460 -27.88 -32.23 0.53
N GLU A 461 -28.11 -30.91 0.59
CA GLU A 461 -27.63 -29.96 -0.42
C GLU A 461 -26.11 -29.92 -0.45
N PHE A 462 -25.44 -29.99 0.70
CA PHE A 462 -23.97 -30.01 0.77
C PHE A 462 -23.34 -31.32 0.30
N SER A 463 -24.10 -32.41 0.26
CA SER A 463 -23.57 -33.75 -0.05
C SER A 463 -23.14 -33.93 -1.52
N GLY A 464 -23.60 -33.05 -2.41
CA GLY A 464 -23.28 -33.05 -3.85
C GLY A 464 -21.96 -32.38 -4.20
N TYR A 465 -21.37 -31.62 -3.28
CA TYR A 465 -20.23 -30.74 -3.52
C TYR A 465 -18.92 -31.26 -2.91
N SER A 466 -17.81 -30.63 -3.29
CA SER A 466 -16.51 -30.85 -2.67
C SER A 466 -16.38 -30.07 -1.35
N LYS A 467 -15.28 -30.32 -0.62
CA LYS A 467 -14.94 -29.54 0.59
C LYS A 467 -14.70 -28.04 0.29
N ASP A 468 -14.49 -27.70 -0.95
CA ASP A 468 -14.20 -26.33 -1.39
C ASP A 468 -15.48 -25.59 -1.84
N VAL A 469 -16.68 -26.13 -1.55
CA VAL A 469 -17.97 -25.50 -1.87
C VAL A 469 -18.06 -24.06 -1.37
N ARG A 470 -18.66 -23.21 -2.18
CA ARG A 470 -19.00 -21.81 -1.85
C ARG A 470 -20.50 -21.66 -1.69
N LEU A 471 -20.90 -20.88 -0.71
CA LEU A 471 -22.25 -20.37 -0.56
C LEU A 471 -22.27 -18.94 -1.06
N ILE A 472 -23.10 -18.67 -2.07
CA ILE A 472 -23.19 -17.36 -2.70
C ILE A 472 -24.55 -16.76 -2.34
N LEU A 473 -24.54 -15.54 -1.81
CA LEU A 473 -25.72 -14.77 -1.44
C LEU A 473 -25.82 -13.55 -2.35
N ASP A 474 -26.90 -13.42 -3.10
CA ASP A 474 -27.29 -12.21 -3.82
C ASP A 474 -28.36 -11.47 -3.02
N TYR A 475 -28.16 -10.18 -2.76
CA TYR A 475 -28.99 -9.39 -1.84
C TYR A 475 -29.02 -7.90 -2.18
N THR A 476 -30.04 -7.22 -1.64
CA THR A 476 -30.08 -5.76 -1.50
C THR A 476 -30.14 -5.38 -0.03
N LEU A 477 -29.61 -4.21 0.31
CA LEU A 477 -29.58 -3.71 1.68
C LEU A 477 -30.73 -2.75 1.93
N ASP A 478 -31.38 -2.93 3.07
CA ASP A 478 -32.39 -2.00 3.55
C ASP A 478 -31.72 -0.99 4.50
N PHE A 479 -31.13 0.05 4.02
CA PHE A 479 -30.36 1.12 4.69
C PHE A 479 -30.75 1.44 6.15
N SER A 480 -31.05 0.43 6.94
CA SER A 480 -31.24 0.50 8.38
C SER A 480 -29.88 0.56 9.09
N ASP A 481 -29.87 0.86 10.37
CA ASP A 481 -28.66 1.11 11.16
C ASP A 481 -27.59 0.00 11.09
N HIS A 482 -27.99 -1.25 10.77
CA HIS A 482 -27.10 -2.40 10.71
C HIS A 482 -27.58 -3.42 9.67
N ASN A 483 -26.77 -3.70 8.66
CA ASN A 483 -27.01 -4.78 7.71
C ASN A 483 -26.10 -5.96 8.10
N MET A 484 -26.70 -7.05 8.56
CA MET A 484 -25.94 -8.16 9.14
C MET A 484 -26.50 -9.51 8.71
N ILE A 485 -25.61 -10.51 8.63
CA ILE A 485 -25.96 -11.92 8.41
C ILE A 485 -25.32 -12.80 9.48
N GLN A 486 -25.99 -13.87 9.83
CA GLN A 486 -25.54 -14.86 10.80
C GLN A 486 -25.85 -16.27 10.32
N PHE A 487 -24.92 -17.17 10.54
CA PHE A 487 -25.02 -18.58 10.20
C PHE A 487 -25.11 -19.45 11.45
N PHE A 488 -25.92 -20.50 11.39
CA PHE A 488 -25.98 -21.56 12.39
C PHE A 488 -25.91 -22.92 11.70
N TYR A 489 -25.44 -23.95 12.42
CA TYR A 489 -25.72 -25.30 11.93
C TYR A 489 -27.23 -25.57 11.96
N GLY A 490 -27.71 -26.50 11.16
CA GLY A 490 -29.14 -26.74 11.01
C GLY A 490 -29.91 -27.09 12.30
N ASP A 491 -29.21 -27.45 13.37
CA ASP A 491 -29.80 -27.70 14.69
C ASP A 491 -29.93 -26.45 15.59
N TRP A 492 -29.53 -25.27 15.10
CA TRP A 492 -29.55 -23.97 15.80
C TRP A 492 -28.74 -23.90 17.10
N LYS A 493 -27.82 -24.86 17.35
CA LYS A 493 -27.08 -24.92 18.61
C LYS A 493 -25.74 -24.24 18.58
N GLU A 494 -25.09 -24.30 17.45
CA GLU A 494 -23.73 -23.79 17.28
C GLU A 494 -23.62 -23.04 15.93
N ASN A 495 -22.70 -22.08 15.89
CA ASN A 495 -22.35 -21.33 14.69
C ASN A 495 -21.17 -22.00 13.99
N PRO A 496 -21.17 -22.16 12.66
CA PRO A 496 -19.95 -22.47 11.93
C PRO A 496 -19.00 -21.28 11.92
N SER A 497 -17.70 -21.50 11.89
CA SER A 497 -16.78 -20.51 11.38
C SER A 497 -16.92 -20.42 9.85
N PHE A 498 -16.73 -19.24 9.30
CA PHE A 498 -16.85 -19.03 7.85
C PHE A 498 -15.88 -17.95 7.39
N ILE A 499 -15.63 -17.92 6.11
CA ILE A 499 -14.78 -16.92 5.46
C ILE A 499 -15.64 -16.18 4.45
N ILE A 500 -15.68 -14.85 4.55
CA ILE A 500 -16.34 -13.98 3.58
C ILE A 500 -15.37 -12.88 3.19
N ASP A 501 -15.21 -12.62 1.91
CA ASP A 501 -14.27 -11.64 1.37
C ASP A 501 -12.84 -11.78 1.93
N GLY A 502 -12.42 -13.02 2.19
CA GLY A 502 -11.11 -13.37 2.77
C GLY A 502 -10.98 -13.17 4.28
N ILE A 503 -12.02 -12.68 4.97
CA ILE A 503 -12.03 -12.50 6.42
C ILE A 503 -12.62 -13.74 7.08
N THR A 504 -11.87 -14.34 8.02
CA THR A 504 -12.36 -15.50 8.79
C THR A 504 -13.16 -15.03 10.01
N TYR A 505 -14.39 -15.49 10.11
CA TYR A 505 -15.29 -15.29 11.24
C TYR A 505 -15.31 -16.56 12.09
N GLU A 506 -14.68 -16.47 13.25
CA GLU A 506 -14.55 -17.62 14.15
C GLU A 506 -15.85 -17.92 14.90
N LYS A 507 -16.03 -19.19 15.26
CA LYS A 507 -17.20 -19.70 16.00
C LYS A 507 -17.53 -18.91 17.28
N GLU A 508 -16.52 -18.36 17.95
CA GLU A 508 -16.64 -17.65 19.23
C GLU A 508 -16.64 -16.13 19.10
N TYR A 509 -16.73 -15.61 17.88
CA TYR A 509 -16.77 -14.16 17.68
C TYR A 509 -18.03 -13.57 18.34
N THR A 510 -17.84 -12.76 19.36
CA THR A 510 -18.94 -12.05 20.04
C THR A 510 -19.05 -10.61 19.51
N PRO A 511 -20.27 -10.11 19.30
CA PRO A 511 -21.54 -10.58 19.87
C PRO A 511 -22.29 -11.63 19.06
N SER A 512 -21.70 -12.72 18.64
CA SER A 512 -22.43 -13.88 18.14
C SER A 512 -22.37 -14.18 16.64
N ASN A 513 -21.16 -14.24 16.04
CA ASN A 513 -20.97 -14.65 14.65
C ASN A 513 -21.88 -13.88 13.66
N VAL A 514 -22.01 -12.58 13.89
CA VAL A 514 -22.76 -11.68 13.03
C VAL A 514 -21.79 -10.95 12.14
N HIS A 515 -21.97 -11.05 10.85
CA HIS A 515 -21.14 -10.40 9.86
C HIS A 515 -21.86 -9.17 9.30
N PRO A 516 -21.26 -7.95 9.33
CA PRO A 516 -21.74 -6.85 8.52
C PRO A 516 -21.61 -7.23 7.05
N ILE A 517 -22.71 -7.21 6.32
CA ILE A 517 -22.76 -7.64 4.93
C ILE A 517 -22.82 -6.41 4.00
N GLY A 518 -22.18 -6.51 2.83
CA GLY A 518 -22.33 -5.54 1.75
C GLY A 518 -21.63 -4.22 1.93
N ASN A 519 -20.84 -3.98 2.97
CA ASN A 519 -20.19 -2.68 3.23
C ASN A 519 -21.09 -1.44 2.94
N GLY A 520 -22.43 -1.60 3.10
CA GLY A 520 -23.42 -0.57 2.78
C GLY A 520 -23.90 -0.55 1.33
N GLU A 521 -23.59 -1.58 0.53
CA GLU A 521 -24.00 -1.68 -0.88
C GLU A 521 -24.75 -2.98 -1.17
N ASP A 522 -25.70 -2.91 -2.11
CA ASP A 522 -26.33 -4.09 -2.71
C ASP A 522 -25.27 -4.93 -3.44
N GLY A 523 -25.41 -6.23 -3.46
CA GLY A 523 -24.45 -7.06 -4.20
C GLY A 523 -24.52 -8.55 -3.91
N GLU A 524 -23.39 -9.18 -4.15
CA GLU A 524 -23.19 -10.61 -3.97
C GLU A 524 -22.07 -10.83 -2.93
N SER A 525 -22.24 -11.80 -2.04
CA SER A 525 -21.20 -12.23 -1.10
C SER A 525 -20.92 -13.71 -1.26
N ILE A 526 -19.64 -14.06 -1.34
CA ILE A 526 -19.17 -15.44 -1.47
C ILE A 526 -18.61 -15.92 -0.14
N ILE A 527 -19.22 -16.96 0.42
CA ILE A 527 -18.86 -17.53 1.72
C ILE A 527 -18.17 -18.87 1.48
N SER A 528 -17.03 -19.07 2.12
CA SER A 528 -16.29 -20.32 2.14
C SER A 528 -16.15 -20.88 3.55
N PHE A 529 -15.85 -22.18 3.65
CA PHE A 529 -15.78 -22.92 4.91
C PHE A 529 -14.50 -23.76 4.96
N SER A 530 -14.00 -23.99 6.17
CA SER A 530 -12.96 -24.99 6.39
C SER A 530 -13.49 -26.42 6.16
N GLU A 531 -12.59 -27.38 5.92
CA GLU A 531 -12.97 -28.79 5.70
C GLU A 531 -13.76 -29.38 6.87
N ASP A 532 -13.43 -29.01 8.11
CA ASP A 532 -14.14 -29.46 9.31
C ASP A 532 -15.57 -28.91 9.38
N VAL A 533 -15.73 -27.61 9.03
CA VAL A 533 -17.05 -26.97 8.95
C VAL A 533 -17.88 -27.62 7.84
N TYR A 534 -17.32 -27.82 6.66
CA TYR A 534 -17.98 -28.49 5.54
C TYR A 534 -18.48 -29.90 5.94
N ASN A 535 -17.64 -30.69 6.61
CA ASN A 535 -18.04 -32.01 7.08
C ASN A 535 -19.21 -31.95 8.05
N THR A 536 -19.24 -30.94 8.93
CA THR A 536 -20.37 -30.73 9.86
C THR A 536 -21.63 -30.26 9.12
N LEU A 537 -21.49 -29.42 8.07
CA LEU A 537 -22.62 -28.99 7.23
C LEU A 537 -23.27 -30.15 6.49
N LYS A 538 -22.51 -31.14 6.03
CA LYS A 538 -23.05 -32.38 5.45
C LYS A 538 -23.85 -33.23 6.42
N GLU A 539 -23.60 -33.09 7.73
CA GLU A 539 -24.33 -33.82 8.76
C GLU A 539 -25.56 -33.05 9.25
N LYS A 540 -25.44 -31.73 9.41
CA LYS A 540 -26.43 -30.90 10.11
C LYS A 540 -27.19 -29.93 9.20
N GLY A 541 -26.64 -29.56 8.02
CA GLY A 541 -27.15 -28.44 7.23
C GLY A 541 -26.78 -27.08 7.84
N MET A 542 -27.36 -26.01 7.30
CA MET A 542 -27.12 -24.62 7.72
C MET A 542 -28.43 -23.85 7.82
N ASN A 543 -28.54 -23.01 8.85
CA ASN A 543 -29.56 -21.96 8.92
C ASN A 543 -28.88 -20.60 8.71
N ILE A 544 -29.57 -19.74 7.97
CA ILE A 544 -29.16 -18.35 7.69
C ILE A 544 -30.25 -17.42 8.21
N GLN A 545 -29.85 -16.42 8.99
CA GLN A 545 -30.70 -15.29 9.35
C GLN A 545 -29.93 -14.00 9.23
N GLY A 546 -30.61 -12.86 9.22
CA GLY A 546 -29.99 -11.57 9.09
C GLY A 546 -30.88 -10.43 9.57
N HIS A 547 -30.36 -9.21 9.43
CA HIS A 547 -31.11 -7.98 9.71
C HIS A 547 -30.75 -6.93 8.66
N GLY A 548 -31.76 -6.23 8.14
CA GLY A 548 -31.57 -5.19 7.13
C GLY A 548 -31.09 -5.71 5.76
N VAL A 549 -31.19 -7.02 5.50
CA VAL A 549 -30.76 -7.69 4.28
C VAL A 549 -31.97 -8.26 3.56
N ARG A 550 -32.19 -7.83 2.32
CA ARG A 550 -33.22 -8.40 1.45
C ARG A 550 -32.57 -9.42 0.52
N LEU A 551 -32.72 -10.69 0.86
CA LEU A 551 -32.14 -11.79 0.13
C LEU A 551 -32.88 -11.99 -1.22
N LYS A 552 -32.11 -12.14 -2.30
CA LYS A 552 -32.61 -12.36 -3.66
C LYS A 552 -32.37 -13.80 -4.11
N LYS A 553 -31.17 -14.32 -3.86
CA LYS A 553 -30.77 -15.62 -4.34
C LYS A 553 -29.71 -16.25 -3.43
N VAL A 554 -29.73 -17.56 -3.35
CA VAL A 554 -28.72 -18.36 -2.65
C VAL A 554 -28.29 -19.50 -3.57
N VAL A 555 -26.99 -19.62 -3.80
CA VAL A 555 -26.40 -20.63 -4.68
C VAL A 555 -25.34 -21.42 -3.92
N LEU A 556 -25.25 -22.71 -4.15
CA LEU A 556 -24.11 -23.54 -3.78
C LEU A 556 -23.32 -23.90 -5.03
N ALA A 557 -22.01 -23.69 -5.04
CA ALA A 557 -21.15 -24.00 -6.16
C ALA A 557 -19.78 -24.50 -5.72
N ASP A 558 -19.19 -25.44 -6.45
CA ASP A 558 -17.78 -25.78 -6.30
C ASP A 558 -16.91 -24.79 -7.10
N PRO A 559 -15.84 -24.22 -6.50
CA PRO A 559 -14.94 -23.27 -7.18
C PRO A 559 -14.03 -23.94 -8.22
N THR A 560 -14.27 -25.20 -8.53
CA THR A 560 -13.47 -25.89 -9.54
C THR A 560 -13.76 -25.26 -10.90
N GLY A 561 -12.75 -24.62 -11.51
CA GLY A 561 -12.73 -24.13 -12.89
C GLY A 561 -12.93 -25.24 -13.92
N ILE A 562 -13.98 -26.05 -13.74
CA ILE A 562 -14.47 -27.06 -14.65
C ILE A 562 -15.85 -26.58 -15.07
N LEU A 563 -15.85 -25.76 -16.12
CA LEU A 563 -17.05 -25.33 -16.79
C LEU A 563 -17.87 -26.53 -17.28
N SER A 564 -19.09 -26.57 -16.78
CA SER A 564 -20.31 -27.14 -17.32
C SER A 564 -20.22 -28.52 -18.00
N VAL A 565 -20.98 -29.44 -17.44
CA VAL A 565 -21.54 -30.58 -18.16
C VAL A 565 -22.42 -30.02 -19.29
N PHE A 566 -21.91 -29.97 -20.51
CA PHE A 566 -22.76 -29.73 -21.66
C PHE A 566 -23.67 -30.94 -21.87
N THR A 567 -24.89 -30.85 -21.40
CA THR A 567 -26.00 -31.55 -22.00
C THR A 567 -26.60 -30.63 -23.07
N ASN A 568 -26.02 -30.54 -24.24
CA ASN A 568 -26.82 -30.43 -25.46
C ASN A 568 -26.02 -30.66 -26.74
N THR A 569 -26.57 -31.46 -27.49
CA THR A 569 -26.36 -32.09 -28.75
C THR A 569 -26.66 -31.16 -29.91
N ASP A 570 -25.75 -30.30 -30.38
CA ASP A 570 -25.84 -29.78 -31.76
C ASP A 570 -24.61 -29.02 -32.24
N ASP A 571 -23.49 -29.12 -31.50
CA ASP A 571 -22.24 -28.53 -31.93
C ASP A 571 -21.29 -29.62 -32.44
N ASN A 572 -21.10 -29.68 -33.77
CA ASN A 572 -20.18 -30.59 -34.45
C ASN A 572 -18.70 -30.25 -34.32
N SER A 573 -18.32 -29.40 -33.39
CA SER A 573 -16.92 -29.01 -33.19
C SER A 573 -16.07 -30.19 -32.73
N PRO A 574 -14.84 -30.33 -33.24
CA PRO A 574 -13.98 -31.44 -32.91
C PRO A 574 -13.56 -31.42 -31.43
N VAL A 575 -13.55 -32.61 -30.82
CA VAL A 575 -13.16 -32.85 -29.43
C VAL A 575 -11.76 -33.43 -29.39
N TYR A 576 -10.92 -32.94 -28.48
CA TYR A 576 -9.54 -33.40 -28.34
C TYR A 576 -9.30 -33.95 -26.91
N ASN A 577 -8.42 -34.95 -26.78
CA ASN A 577 -7.91 -35.35 -25.47
C ASN A 577 -6.84 -34.39 -24.98
N LEU A 578 -6.39 -34.53 -23.72
CA LEU A 578 -5.34 -33.67 -23.14
C LEU A 578 -3.99 -33.76 -23.87
N ALA A 579 -3.77 -34.75 -24.73
CA ALA A 579 -2.57 -34.85 -25.57
C ALA A 579 -2.75 -34.15 -26.94
N GLY A 580 -3.86 -33.40 -27.15
CA GLY A 580 -4.15 -32.66 -28.39
C GLY A 580 -4.63 -33.54 -29.54
N GLN A 581 -4.99 -34.82 -29.32
CA GLN A 581 -5.46 -35.73 -30.35
C GLN A 581 -6.98 -35.64 -30.45
N GLN A 582 -7.50 -35.49 -31.67
CA GLN A 582 -8.94 -35.49 -31.90
C GLN A 582 -9.54 -36.85 -31.59
N VAL A 583 -10.63 -36.87 -30.82
CA VAL A 583 -11.37 -38.08 -30.46
C VAL A 583 -12.75 -38.10 -31.09
N LYS A 584 -13.16 -39.24 -31.60
CA LYS A 584 -14.45 -39.44 -32.26
C LYS A 584 -15.59 -39.86 -31.31
N SER A 585 -15.24 -40.28 -30.11
CA SER A 585 -16.19 -40.60 -29.04
C SER A 585 -15.55 -40.30 -27.69
N THR A 586 -16.30 -39.72 -26.79
CA THR A 586 -15.85 -39.39 -25.42
C THR A 586 -16.26 -40.51 -24.48
N LYS A 587 -15.27 -41.07 -23.76
CA LYS A 587 -15.49 -41.91 -22.59
C LYS A 587 -15.29 -41.05 -21.36
N LYS A 588 -15.61 -41.54 -20.17
CA LYS A 588 -15.30 -40.87 -18.91
C LYS A 588 -13.86 -40.34 -18.91
N GLY A 589 -13.69 -39.03 -18.79
CA GLY A 589 -12.37 -38.38 -18.85
C GLY A 589 -12.43 -36.89 -19.16
N VAL A 590 -11.27 -36.24 -19.21
CA VAL A 590 -11.13 -34.82 -19.51
C VAL A 590 -10.79 -34.60 -20.98
N TYR A 591 -11.45 -33.65 -21.61
CA TYR A 591 -11.34 -33.35 -23.04
C TYR A 591 -11.26 -31.85 -23.28
N ILE A 592 -10.89 -31.44 -24.51
CA ILE A 592 -10.86 -30.06 -24.97
C ILE A 592 -11.80 -29.94 -26.19
N LYS A 593 -12.71 -28.98 -26.17
CA LYS A 593 -13.58 -28.61 -27.27
C LYS A 593 -13.67 -27.08 -27.35
N ASN A 594 -13.46 -26.51 -28.53
CA ASN A 594 -13.43 -25.05 -28.73
C ASN A 594 -12.47 -24.32 -27.80
N GLY A 595 -11.31 -24.93 -27.51
CA GLY A 595 -10.33 -24.35 -26.60
C GLY A 595 -10.63 -24.51 -25.11
N LYS A 596 -11.80 -25.03 -24.73
CA LYS A 596 -12.23 -25.19 -23.34
C LYS A 596 -12.12 -26.64 -22.87
N LYS A 597 -11.72 -26.88 -21.62
CA LYS A 597 -11.71 -28.19 -20.96
C LYS A 597 -13.14 -28.59 -20.57
N TYR A 598 -13.50 -29.85 -20.72
CA TYR A 598 -14.73 -30.44 -20.20
C TYR A 598 -14.52 -31.87 -19.74
N ILE A 599 -15.33 -32.32 -18.79
CA ILE A 599 -15.29 -33.68 -18.26
C ILE A 599 -16.51 -34.47 -18.75
N VAL A 600 -16.25 -35.69 -19.22
CA VAL A 600 -17.29 -36.70 -19.42
C VAL A 600 -17.28 -37.61 -18.20
N LYS A 601 -18.37 -37.60 -17.41
CA LYS A 601 -18.55 -38.41 -16.20
C LYS A 601 -18.93 -39.85 -16.50
#